data_a1b5f74ff67a53c5b3e426222f2468da
#
_entry.id   a1b5f74ff67a53c5b3e426222f2468da
#
_cell.length_a   1.000
_cell.length_b   1.000
_cell.length_c   1.000
_cell.angle_alpha   90.00
_cell.angle_beta   90.00
_cell.angle_gamma   90.00
#
_symmetry.space_group_name_H-M   'P 1'
#
loop_
_entity.id
_entity.type
_entity.pdbx_description
1 polymer ?
#
loop_
_entity_poly.entity_id
_entity_poly.type
_entity_poly.pdbx_seq_one_letter_code
_entity_poly.pdbx_strand_id
1 'polypeptide(L)'
;MSLSNTATPRYYGKFRDAVMRGEIPVCKEIAMEMNRIDDLIANPGVWYDDEAINGFIEYCEKELTLTDGEDLKLLDSFKLWAEEIFGWYYFVERSVYEPSKDGHGGRYVKKLIKRRLVNKQYLIVAR
;
A
#
# COMPACT_ATOMS: atom_id res chain seq x y z
N MET A 1 15.29 -5.36 1.82
CA MET A 1 13.97 -5.39 1.19
C MET A 1 12.93 -5.82 2.21
N SER A 2 11.94 -4.97 2.44
CA SER A 2 10.97 -5.19 3.51
C SER A 2 9.65 -5.75 3.00
N LEU A 3 9.73 -6.82 2.19
CA LEU A 3 8.55 -7.54 1.74
C LEU A 3 8.16 -8.58 2.77
N SER A 4 6.98 -8.44 3.34
CA SER A 4 6.44 -9.40 4.29
C SER A 4 4.92 -9.37 4.23
N ASN A 5 4.32 -10.57 4.13
CA ASN A 5 2.87 -10.70 4.20
C ASN A 5 2.34 -10.74 5.64
N THR A 6 3.23 -10.68 6.64
CA THR A 6 2.85 -10.68 8.05
C THR A 6 3.10 -9.35 8.75
N ALA A 7 3.70 -8.38 8.04
CA ALA A 7 4.01 -7.08 8.62
C ALA A 7 2.74 -6.24 8.82
N THR A 8 2.62 -5.61 9.97
CA THR A 8 1.56 -4.64 10.23
C THR A 8 2.00 -3.29 9.68
N PRO A 9 1.19 -2.64 8.82
CA PRO A 9 1.50 -1.30 8.34
C PRO A 9 1.66 -0.32 9.49
N ARG A 10 2.66 0.54 9.41
CA ARG A 10 3.09 1.40 10.52
C ARG A 10 1.99 2.34 11.02
N TYR A 11 1.35 3.05 10.09
CA TYR A 11 0.34 4.05 10.47
C TYR A 11 -0.97 3.41 10.85
N TYR A 12 -1.33 2.31 10.22
CA TYR A 12 -2.46 1.50 10.65
C TYR A 12 -2.24 0.94 12.05
N GLY A 13 -1.05 0.43 12.35
CA GLY A 13 -0.70 -0.07 13.67
C GLY A 13 -0.86 0.99 14.75
N LYS A 14 -0.39 2.20 14.51
CA LYS A 14 -0.56 3.33 15.43
C LYS A 14 -2.03 3.67 15.65
N PHE A 15 -2.80 3.75 14.58
CA PHE A 15 -4.23 4.04 14.63
C PHE A 15 -4.99 2.97 15.40
N ARG A 16 -4.73 1.71 15.07
CA ARG A 16 -5.36 0.56 15.73
C ARG A 16 -5.09 0.56 17.24
N ASP A 17 -3.84 0.79 17.63
CA ASP A 17 -3.47 0.84 19.04
C ASP A 17 -4.19 1.98 19.77
N ALA A 18 -4.29 3.15 19.16
CA ALA A 18 -5.01 4.28 19.74
C ALA A 18 -6.50 3.99 19.90
N VAL A 19 -7.11 3.31 18.93
CA VAL A 19 -8.52 2.88 19.03
C VAL A 19 -8.69 1.87 20.16
N MET A 20 -7.79 0.90 20.27
CA MET A 20 -7.86 -0.13 21.31
C MET A 20 -7.65 0.45 22.73
N ARG A 21 -6.88 1.53 22.86
CA ARG A 21 -6.73 2.24 24.13
C ARG A 21 -7.90 3.18 24.46
N GLY A 22 -8.89 3.28 23.55
CA GLY A 22 -10.01 4.18 23.73
C GLY A 22 -9.72 5.65 23.50
N GLU A 23 -8.56 5.97 22.90
CA GLU A 23 -8.17 7.35 22.62
C GLU A 23 -8.89 7.95 21.42
N ILE A 24 -9.27 7.11 20.46
CA ILE A 24 -9.94 7.50 19.23
C ILE A 24 -11.27 6.75 19.12
N PRO A 25 -12.42 7.45 19.17
CA PRO A 25 -13.69 6.81 18.89
C PRO A 25 -13.84 6.53 17.40
N VAL A 26 -14.44 5.40 17.05
CA VAL A 26 -14.65 5.03 15.65
C VAL A 26 -16.11 4.67 15.42
N CYS A 27 -16.61 5.01 14.23
CA CYS A 27 -17.93 4.59 13.80
C CYS A 27 -17.90 3.15 13.28
N LYS A 28 -19.09 2.60 13.03
CA LYS A 28 -19.25 1.24 12.54
C LYS A 28 -18.46 0.99 11.25
N GLU A 29 -18.49 1.94 10.31
CA GLU A 29 -17.84 1.82 9.02
C GLU A 29 -16.32 1.75 9.16
N ILE A 30 -15.75 2.54 10.05
CA ILE A 30 -14.32 2.51 10.34
C ILE A 30 -13.95 1.19 11.02
N ALA A 31 -14.77 0.70 11.92
CA ALA A 31 -14.53 -0.60 12.57
C ALA A 31 -14.54 -1.74 11.55
N MET A 32 -15.46 -1.71 10.59
CA MET A 32 -15.51 -2.69 9.50
C MET A 32 -14.25 -2.63 8.63
N GLU A 33 -13.76 -1.42 8.32
CA GLU A 33 -12.55 -1.23 7.55
C GLU A 33 -11.31 -1.74 8.31
N MET A 34 -11.25 -1.51 9.61
CA MET A 34 -10.17 -2.06 10.44
C MET A 34 -10.16 -3.59 10.40
N ASN A 35 -11.33 -4.23 10.46
CA ASN A 35 -11.44 -5.68 10.35
C ASN A 35 -10.95 -6.16 8.98
N ARG A 36 -11.28 -5.43 7.91
CA ARG A 36 -10.80 -5.76 6.56
C ARG A 36 -9.27 -5.69 6.47
N ILE A 37 -8.66 -4.67 7.05
CA ILE A 37 -7.20 -4.53 7.06
C ILE A 37 -6.56 -5.63 7.91
N ASP A 38 -7.13 -5.96 9.06
CA ASP A 38 -6.64 -7.06 9.89
C ASP A 38 -6.68 -8.39 9.13
N ASP A 39 -7.72 -8.64 8.33
CA ASP A 39 -7.83 -9.82 7.48
C ASP A 39 -6.75 -9.82 6.39
N LEU A 40 -6.42 -8.67 5.81
CA LEU A 40 -5.32 -8.56 4.85
C LEU A 40 -3.97 -8.89 5.49
N ILE A 41 -3.73 -8.41 6.70
CA ILE A 41 -2.49 -8.70 7.43
C ILE A 41 -2.34 -10.21 7.65
N ALA A 42 -3.44 -10.89 7.94
CA ALA A 42 -3.45 -12.33 8.18
C ALA A 42 -3.45 -13.18 6.89
N ASN A 43 -3.67 -12.58 5.73
CA ASN A 43 -3.81 -13.30 4.46
C ASN A 43 -2.44 -13.65 3.86
N PRO A 44 -2.10 -14.95 3.72
CA PRO A 44 -0.79 -15.35 3.17
C PRO A 44 -0.63 -15.07 1.68
N GLY A 45 -1.73 -14.79 0.96
CA GLY A 45 -1.70 -14.50 -0.48
C GLY A 45 -1.51 -13.02 -0.81
N VAL A 46 -1.38 -12.17 0.20
CA VAL A 46 -1.26 -10.72 0.04
C VAL A 46 -0.01 -10.24 0.78
N TRP A 47 0.71 -9.30 0.19
CA TRP A 47 1.93 -8.72 0.76
C TRP A 47 1.76 -7.22 0.97
N TYR A 48 2.52 -6.67 1.91
CA TYR A 48 2.60 -5.25 2.16
C TYR A 48 3.99 -4.72 1.82
N ASP A 49 4.04 -3.66 1.01
CA ASP A 49 5.29 -3.04 0.56
C ASP A 49 5.58 -1.78 1.38
N ASP A 50 6.29 -1.95 2.48
CA ASP A 50 6.65 -0.88 3.39
C ASP A 50 7.59 0.14 2.73
N GLU A 51 8.50 -0.31 1.89
CA GLU A 51 9.44 0.58 1.19
C GLU A 51 8.75 1.53 0.22
N ALA A 52 7.73 1.05 -0.50
CA ALA A 52 6.97 1.88 -1.42
C ALA A 52 6.26 3.01 -0.68
N ILE A 53 5.68 2.71 0.48
CA ILE A 53 4.97 3.70 1.29
C ILE A 53 5.96 4.72 1.89
N ASN A 54 7.06 4.25 2.46
CA ASN A 54 8.08 5.14 3.00
C ASN A 54 8.68 6.04 1.91
N GLY A 55 8.93 5.50 0.72
CA GLY A 55 9.41 6.28 -0.42
C GLY A 55 8.41 7.34 -0.88
N PHE A 56 7.13 7.00 -0.92
CA PHE A 56 6.07 7.94 -1.27
C PHE A 56 5.98 9.09 -0.27
N ILE A 57 5.98 8.79 1.02
CA ILE A 57 5.92 9.80 2.09
C ILE A 57 7.15 10.70 2.03
N GLU A 58 8.32 10.11 1.90
CA GLU A 58 9.58 10.86 1.81
C GLU A 58 9.59 11.79 0.60
N TYR A 59 9.15 11.30 -0.55
CA TYR A 59 9.02 12.14 -1.75
C TYR A 59 8.09 13.33 -1.51
N CYS A 60 6.91 13.10 -0.96
CA CYS A 60 5.95 14.17 -0.69
C CYS A 60 6.49 15.21 0.27
N GLU A 61 7.16 14.78 1.33
CA GLU A 61 7.63 15.69 2.39
C GLU A 61 8.93 16.42 2.04
N LYS A 62 9.77 15.84 1.16
CA LYS A 62 11.03 16.46 0.74
C LYS A 62 10.91 17.26 -0.54
N GLU A 63 10.18 16.76 -1.53
CA GLU A 63 10.18 17.32 -2.87
C GLU A 63 9.00 18.27 -3.14
N LEU A 64 7.94 18.22 -2.33
CA LEU A 64 6.77 19.05 -2.53
C LEU A 64 6.70 20.14 -1.46
N THR A 65 6.29 21.31 -1.90
CA THR A 65 6.06 22.46 -1.01
C THR A 65 4.62 22.96 -1.13
N LEU A 66 4.13 23.60 -0.09
CA LEU A 66 2.84 24.26 -0.12
C LEU A 66 2.91 25.53 -0.98
N THR A 67 1.75 26.08 -1.35
CA THR A 67 1.65 27.26 -2.21
C THR A 67 2.38 28.47 -1.63
N ASP A 68 2.50 28.56 -0.31
CA ASP A 68 3.21 29.63 0.39
C ASP A 68 4.71 29.39 0.55
N GLY A 69 5.23 28.27 0.01
CA GLY A 69 6.64 27.90 0.09
C GLY A 69 7.04 27.11 1.33
N GLU A 70 6.09 26.79 2.20
CA GLU A 70 6.37 25.94 3.36
C GLU A 70 6.48 24.47 2.94
N ASP A 71 7.27 23.71 3.69
CA ASP A 71 7.42 22.27 3.47
C ASP A 71 6.10 21.54 3.69
N LEU A 72 5.78 20.64 2.78
CA LEU A 72 4.61 19.80 2.94
C LEU A 72 4.88 18.72 3.99
N LYS A 73 4.01 18.64 4.99
CA LYS A 73 4.01 17.55 5.97
C LYS A 73 2.67 16.82 5.91
N LEU A 74 2.73 15.53 5.67
CA LEU A 74 1.53 14.72 5.57
C LEU A 74 0.98 14.41 6.97
N LEU A 75 -0.34 14.52 7.10
CA LEU A 75 -1.03 14.07 8.30
C LEU A 75 -1.00 12.54 8.38
N ASP A 76 -1.05 12.00 9.59
CA ASP A 76 -1.06 10.55 9.81
C ASP A 76 -2.25 9.88 9.13
N SER A 77 -3.39 10.57 9.02
CA SER A 77 -4.56 10.05 8.28
C SER A 77 -4.27 9.86 6.79
N PHE A 78 -3.52 10.78 6.17
CA PHE A 78 -3.09 10.62 4.78
C PHE A 78 -2.11 9.47 4.61
N LYS A 79 -1.19 9.32 5.55
CA LYS A 79 -0.24 8.22 5.54
C LYS A 79 -0.95 6.87 5.68
N LEU A 80 -1.97 6.80 6.52
CA LEU A 80 -2.82 5.64 6.68
C LEU A 80 -3.52 5.28 5.36
N TRP A 81 -4.09 6.27 4.67
CA TRP A 81 -4.74 6.04 3.38
C TRP A 81 -3.76 5.61 2.30
N ALA A 82 -2.55 6.19 2.29
CA ALA A 82 -1.50 5.77 1.37
C ALA A 82 -1.14 4.30 1.58
N GLU A 83 -1.07 3.83 2.81
CA GLU A 83 -0.84 2.43 3.13
C GLU A 83 -1.92 1.54 2.52
N GLU A 84 -3.20 1.90 2.69
CA GLU A 84 -4.30 1.12 2.16
C GLU A 84 -4.31 1.08 0.63
N ILE A 85 -4.07 2.22 -0.02
CA ILE A 85 -4.21 2.34 -1.46
C ILE A 85 -3.00 1.77 -2.19
N PHE A 86 -1.78 2.01 -1.70
CA PHE A 86 -0.55 1.70 -2.42
C PHE A 86 0.28 0.58 -1.81
N GLY A 87 0.00 0.20 -0.57
CA GLY A 87 0.87 -0.72 0.16
C GLY A 87 0.61 -2.19 -0.11
N TRP A 88 -0.62 -2.55 -0.46
CA TRP A 88 -1.02 -3.95 -0.58
C TRP A 88 -0.97 -4.44 -2.02
N TYR A 89 -0.42 -5.65 -2.23
CA TYR A 89 -0.29 -6.23 -3.55
C TYR A 89 -0.33 -7.76 -3.47
N TYR A 90 -0.49 -8.39 -4.63
CA TYR A 90 -0.47 -9.83 -4.80
C TYR A 90 0.28 -10.17 -6.08
N PHE A 91 0.62 -11.44 -6.25
CA PHE A 91 1.28 -11.93 -7.45
C PHE A 91 0.34 -12.75 -8.29
N VAL A 92 0.44 -12.58 -9.61
CA VAL A 92 -0.29 -13.37 -10.61
C VAL A 92 0.73 -14.07 -11.48
N GLU A 93 0.53 -15.37 -11.71
CA GLU A 93 1.33 -16.12 -12.65
C GLU A 93 0.80 -15.91 -14.06
N ARG A 94 1.67 -15.50 -14.98
CA ARG A 94 1.31 -15.30 -16.39
C ARG A 94 2.37 -15.88 -17.30
N SER A 95 1.92 -16.39 -18.46
CA SER A 95 2.81 -16.80 -19.54
C SER A 95 3.17 -15.58 -20.37
N VAL A 96 4.47 -15.31 -20.48
CA VAL A 96 5.02 -14.18 -21.22
C VAL A 96 5.90 -14.72 -22.34
N TYR A 97 5.70 -14.23 -23.57
CA TYR A 97 6.54 -14.61 -24.70
C TYR A 97 7.88 -13.90 -24.60
N GLU A 98 8.95 -14.70 -24.63
CA GLU A 98 10.33 -14.18 -24.69
C GLU A 98 10.93 -14.55 -26.03
N PRO A 99 11.28 -13.55 -26.89
CA PRO A 99 11.96 -13.84 -28.14
C PRO A 99 13.36 -14.38 -27.89
N SER A 100 13.81 -15.25 -28.78
CA SER A 100 15.16 -15.78 -28.72
C SER A 100 16.18 -14.69 -28.98
N LYS A 101 17.36 -14.79 -28.36
CA LYS A 101 18.44 -13.80 -28.52
C LYS A 101 18.97 -13.72 -29.95
N ASP A 102 18.84 -14.80 -30.72
CA ASP A 102 19.28 -14.87 -32.11
C ASP A 102 18.22 -14.38 -33.11
N GLY A 103 17.06 -13.97 -32.64
CA GLY A 103 15.94 -13.50 -33.48
C GLY A 103 15.15 -14.61 -34.15
N HIS A 104 15.43 -15.88 -33.87
CA HIS A 104 14.74 -17.03 -34.46
C HIS A 104 13.80 -17.67 -33.45
N GLY A 105 12.54 -17.23 -33.47
CA GLY A 105 11.52 -17.76 -32.59
C GLY A 105 11.65 -17.26 -31.16
N GLY A 106 11.08 -18.02 -30.24
CA GLY A 106 11.08 -17.71 -28.82
C GLY A 106 10.27 -18.74 -28.07
N ARG A 107 9.99 -18.48 -26.80
CA ARG A 107 9.23 -19.39 -25.95
C ARG A 107 8.36 -18.61 -24.97
N TYR A 108 7.33 -19.25 -24.46
CA TYR A 108 6.54 -18.74 -23.35
C TYR A 108 7.19 -19.17 -22.02
N VAL A 109 7.36 -18.21 -21.14
CA VAL A 109 7.91 -18.41 -19.80
C VAL A 109 6.85 -17.99 -18.80
N LYS A 110 6.71 -18.74 -17.73
CA LYS A 110 5.83 -18.36 -16.63
C LYS A 110 6.55 -17.36 -15.73
N LYS A 111 5.91 -16.21 -15.49
CA LYS A 111 6.44 -15.16 -14.62
C LYS A 111 5.41 -14.76 -13.59
N LEU A 112 5.88 -14.41 -12.39
CA LEU A 112 5.06 -13.80 -11.37
C LEU A 112 5.02 -12.29 -11.60
N ILE A 113 3.81 -11.76 -11.74
CA ILE A 113 3.59 -10.34 -11.97
C ILE A 113 2.95 -9.73 -10.73
N LYS A 114 3.56 -8.69 -10.22
CA LYS A 114 3.07 -7.94 -9.05
C LYS A 114 1.87 -7.09 -9.47
N ARG A 115 0.78 -7.19 -8.72
CA ARG A 115 -0.45 -6.43 -8.93
C ARG A 115 -0.85 -5.74 -7.64
N ARG A 116 -1.21 -4.47 -7.73
CA ARG A 116 -1.80 -3.77 -6.59
C ARG A 116 -3.17 -4.34 -6.27
N LEU A 117 -3.45 -4.51 -4.99
CA LEU A 117 -4.75 -4.98 -4.54
C LEU A 117 -5.85 -3.95 -4.86
N VAL A 118 -5.52 -2.68 -4.74
CA VAL A 118 -6.43 -1.57 -5.05
C VAL A 118 -6.04 -1.00 -6.42
N ASN A 119 -6.94 -1.15 -7.39
CA ASN A 119 -6.74 -0.68 -8.76
C ASN A 119 -7.80 0.34 -9.21
N LYS A 120 -8.58 0.87 -8.27
CA LYS A 120 -9.61 1.87 -8.53
C LYS A 120 -9.14 3.25 -8.08
N GLN A 121 -9.74 4.29 -8.68
CA GLN A 121 -9.51 5.65 -8.24
C GLN A 121 -10.30 5.93 -6.96
N TYR A 122 -9.68 6.64 -6.05
CA TYR A 122 -10.30 7.04 -4.79
C TYR A 122 -10.37 8.55 -4.72
N LEU A 123 -11.53 9.06 -4.32
CA LEU A 123 -11.69 10.46 -3.98
C LEU A 123 -11.57 10.60 -2.47
N ILE A 124 -10.51 11.27 -2.05
CA ILE A 124 -10.27 11.58 -0.64
C ILE A 124 -10.67 13.03 -0.42
N VAL A 125 -11.69 13.23 0.41
CA VAL A 125 -12.15 14.57 0.76
C VAL A 125 -11.67 14.91 2.16
N ALA A 126 -10.71 15.84 2.23
CA ALA A 126 -10.22 16.37 3.50
C ALA A 126 -11.00 17.63 3.84
N ARG A 127 -11.42 17.73 5.09
CA ARG A 127 -12.11 18.90 5.62
C ARG A 127 -11.23 19.58 6.67
#